data_351cff139c385579ff852acac36b6fda
#
_entry.id   351cff139c385579ff852acac36b6fda
#
_cell.length_a   1.000
_cell.length_b   1.000
_cell.length_c   1.000
_cell.angle_alpha   90.00
_cell.angle_beta   90.00
_cell.angle_gamma   90.00
#
_symmetry.space_group_name_H-M   'P 1'
#
loop_
_entity.id
_entity.type
_entity.pdbx_description
1 polymer ?
#
loop_
_entity_poly.entity_id
_entity_poly.type
_entity_poly.pdbx_seq_one_letter_code
_entity_poly.pdbx_strand_id
1 'polypeptide(L)'
;MSEFIQKETNLAYLLRHDHKNYPFDIHAWREVRDLVENHGYTIEELETIVAHSSKQRFELSEDRLWIRARYGHGFKVDLQLEPSEPPEYLLHGTVVPKLPSIMEKGLLPMSRNQVHLSVDMDTAMKVGARRKGEVVVLRVAAHKMWEDGHYFWQARNGIWLTDAVPPKYLETIK
;
A
#
# COMPACT_ATOMS: atom_id res chain seq x y z
N MET A 1 -20.44 13.49 -1.45
CA MET A 1 -19.18 13.14 -0.74
C MET A 1 -18.88 14.25 0.27
N SER A 2 -18.55 13.88 1.50
CA SER A 2 -18.25 14.88 2.53
C SER A 2 -16.95 15.64 2.21
N GLU A 3 -16.84 16.85 2.71
CA GLU A 3 -15.62 17.66 2.57
C GLU A 3 -14.40 16.93 3.15
N PHE A 4 -14.56 16.22 4.27
CA PHE A 4 -13.51 15.42 4.88
C PHE A 4 -12.97 14.36 3.91
N ILE A 5 -13.87 13.59 3.27
CA ILE A 5 -13.48 12.54 2.33
C ILE A 5 -12.77 13.14 1.10
N GLN A 6 -13.24 14.28 0.61
CA GLN A 6 -12.59 14.96 -0.51
C GLN A 6 -11.18 15.39 -0.17
N LYS A 7 -10.99 15.99 1.00
CA LYS A 7 -9.67 16.43 1.49
C LYS A 7 -8.75 15.24 1.76
N GLU A 8 -9.27 14.17 2.34
CA GLU A 8 -8.51 12.94 2.56
C GLU A 8 -8.04 12.33 1.23
N THR A 9 -8.92 12.25 0.24
CA THR A 9 -8.61 11.71 -1.08
C THR A 9 -7.56 12.56 -1.80
N ASN A 10 -7.71 13.88 -1.76
CA ASN A 10 -6.74 14.80 -2.33
C ASN A 10 -5.38 14.70 -1.63
N LEU A 11 -5.38 14.61 -0.30
CA LEU A 11 -4.15 14.43 0.46
C LEU A 11 -3.44 13.13 0.08
N ALA A 12 -4.19 12.05 -0.09
CA ALA A 12 -3.62 10.78 -0.54
C ALA A 12 -2.91 10.93 -1.89
N TYR A 13 -3.51 11.63 -2.83
CA TYR A 13 -2.87 11.92 -4.12
C TYR A 13 -1.58 12.73 -3.94
N LEU A 14 -1.64 13.82 -3.18
CA LEU A 14 -0.49 14.70 -2.96
C LEU A 14 0.69 13.99 -2.29
N LEU A 15 0.42 13.02 -1.43
CA LEU A 15 1.47 12.31 -0.71
C LEU A 15 1.95 11.03 -1.41
N ARG A 16 1.18 10.49 -2.37
CA ARG A 16 1.51 9.22 -3.03
C ARG A 16 1.95 9.37 -4.48
N HIS A 17 1.50 10.42 -5.17
CA HIS A 17 1.62 10.49 -6.62
C HIS A 17 2.17 11.80 -7.16
N ASP A 18 2.30 12.82 -6.33
CA ASP A 18 2.67 14.18 -6.76
C ASP A 18 4.19 14.40 -6.89
N HIS A 19 4.92 13.33 -7.14
CA HIS A 19 6.40 13.36 -7.22
C HIS A 19 6.95 14.20 -8.38
N LYS A 20 6.12 14.54 -9.36
CA LYS A 20 6.53 15.44 -10.46
C LYS A 20 6.54 16.91 -10.04
N ASN A 21 5.74 17.25 -9.04
CA ASN A 21 5.60 18.64 -8.59
C ASN A 21 6.23 18.90 -7.22
N TYR A 22 6.58 17.84 -6.49
CA TYR A 22 7.20 17.97 -5.18
C TYR A 22 8.43 17.04 -5.07
N PRO A 23 9.59 17.56 -4.59
CA PRO A 23 10.81 16.78 -4.51
C PRO A 23 10.85 15.92 -3.23
N PHE A 24 10.12 14.81 -3.21
CA PHE A 24 10.14 13.87 -2.09
C PHE A 24 11.52 13.30 -1.84
N ASP A 25 11.87 13.13 -0.56
CA ASP A 25 13.01 12.31 -0.21
C ASP A 25 12.67 10.81 -0.36
N ILE A 26 13.64 9.93 -0.12
CA ILE A 26 13.42 8.49 -0.27
C ILE A 26 12.41 7.93 0.74
N HIS A 27 12.16 8.64 1.84
CA HIS A 27 11.20 8.24 2.88
C HIS A 27 9.81 8.84 2.67
N ALA A 28 9.63 9.59 1.57
CA ALA A 28 8.35 10.15 1.12
C ALA A 28 7.74 11.19 2.06
N TRP A 29 8.54 11.91 2.81
CA TRP A 29 8.07 13.01 3.63
C TRP A 29 7.79 14.25 2.80
N ARG A 30 6.69 14.93 3.10
CA ARG A 30 6.33 16.25 2.55
C ARG A 30 6.15 17.24 3.67
N GLU A 31 6.62 18.47 3.44
CA GLU A 31 6.46 19.53 4.45
C GLU A 31 4.98 19.87 4.67
N VAL A 32 4.56 19.89 5.92
CA VAL A 32 3.22 20.36 6.32
C VAL A 32 3.01 21.79 5.82
N ARG A 33 4.05 22.62 5.91
CA ARG A 33 4.03 23.99 5.42
C ARG A 33 3.63 24.11 3.95
N ASP A 34 4.14 23.23 3.10
CA ASP A 34 3.79 23.24 1.68
C ASP A 34 2.29 22.98 1.46
N LEU A 35 1.72 22.05 2.20
CA LEU A 35 0.29 21.74 2.11
C LEU A 35 -0.57 22.91 2.61
N VAL A 36 -0.12 23.61 3.63
CA VAL A 36 -0.83 24.78 4.18
C VAL A 36 -0.77 25.96 3.22
N GLU A 37 0.42 26.26 2.72
CA GLU A 37 0.62 27.44 1.86
C GLU A 37 0.10 27.27 0.44
N ASN A 38 0.18 26.07 -0.13
CA ASN A 38 -0.07 25.84 -1.55
C ASN A 38 -1.29 24.98 -1.86
N HIS A 39 -1.85 24.27 -0.89
CA HIS A 39 -2.92 23.28 -1.13
C HIS A 39 -4.17 23.46 -0.29
N GLY A 40 -4.25 24.56 0.45
CA GLY A 40 -5.48 24.94 1.17
C GLY A 40 -5.79 24.10 2.42
N TYR A 41 -4.79 23.46 3.02
CA TYR A 41 -4.96 22.76 4.28
C TYR A 41 -4.64 23.66 5.47
N THR A 42 -5.29 23.39 6.61
CA THR A 42 -4.85 23.91 7.90
C THR A 42 -4.14 22.81 8.66
N ILE A 43 -3.33 23.17 9.65
CA ILE A 43 -2.63 22.19 10.50
C ILE A 43 -3.66 21.30 11.20
N GLU A 44 -4.75 21.90 11.71
CA GLU A 44 -5.83 21.18 12.39
C GLU A 44 -6.51 20.16 11.47
N GLU A 45 -6.74 20.52 10.20
CA GLU A 45 -7.31 19.60 9.23
C GLU A 45 -6.39 18.41 8.97
N LEU A 46 -5.09 18.65 8.81
CA LEU A 46 -4.11 17.58 8.62
C LEU A 46 -4.06 16.65 9.83
N GLU A 47 -4.03 17.19 11.04
CA GLU A 47 -4.06 16.40 12.28
C GLU A 47 -5.33 15.57 12.38
N THR A 48 -6.49 16.14 12.04
CA THR A 48 -7.77 15.44 12.05
C THR A 48 -7.80 14.30 11.04
N ILE A 49 -7.31 14.55 9.82
CA ILE A 49 -7.24 13.52 8.77
C ILE A 49 -6.32 12.38 9.21
N VAL A 50 -5.15 12.68 9.76
CA VAL A 50 -4.23 11.66 10.23
C VAL A 50 -4.85 10.80 11.34
N ALA A 51 -5.54 11.45 12.29
CA ALA A 51 -6.15 10.75 13.43
C ALA A 51 -7.35 9.89 13.05
N HIS A 52 -8.14 10.31 12.05
CA HIS A 52 -9.45 9.72 11.73
C HIS A 52 -9.49 9.00 10.37
N SER A 53 -8.40 9.00 9.61
CA SER A 53 -8.35 8.28 8.34
C SER A 53 -8.58 6.79 8.55
N SER A 54 -9.52 6.22 7.80
CA SER A 54 -9.70 4.77 7.78
C SER A 54 -8.42 4.12 7.26
N LYS A 55 -8.08 2.93 7.79
CA LYS A 55 -6.87 2.18 7.41
C LYS A 55 -5.56 2.90 7.72
N GLN A 56 -5.56 3.91 8.56
CA GLN A 56 -4.35 4.60 9.01
C GLN A 56 -3.41 4.97 7.84
N ARG A 57 -3.94 5.71 6.88
CA ARG A 57 -3.23 6.01 5.61
C ARG A 57 -2.04 6.93 5.73
N PHE A 58 -2.01 7.76 6.77
CA PHE A 58 -1.04 8.85 6.88
C PHE A 58 -0.37 8.87 8.25
N GLU A 59 0.80 9.50 8.32
CA GLU A 59 1.45 9.80 9.58
C GLU A 59 2.12 11.16 9.55
N LEU A 60 2.14 11.83 10.72
CA LEU A 60 2.90 13.04 10.96
C LEU A 60 4.21 12.68 11.66
N SER A 61 5.25 13.46 11.38
CA SER A 61 6.49 13.38 12.17
C SER A 61 6.23 13.84 13.60
N GLU A 62 7.12 13.46 14.52
CA GLU A 62 6.99 13.80 15.93
C GLU A 62 6.91 15.31 16.17
N ASP A 63 7.70 16.09 15.43
CA ASP A 63 7.69 17.55 15.48
C ASP A 63 6.53 18.20 14.69
N ARG A 64 5.72 17.39 13.96
CA ARG A 64 4.59 17.80 13.13
C ARG A 64 4.93 18.73 11.96
N LEU A 65 6.18 18.78 11.58
CA LEU A 65 6.63 19.57 10.43
C LEU A 65 6.53 18.80 9.11
N TRP A 66 6.42 17.46 9.17
CA TRP A 66 6.40 16.57 8.02
C TRP A 66 5.23 15.62 8.09
N ILE A 67 4.72 15.28 6.91
CA ILE A 67 3.63 14.30 6.77
C ILE A 67 3.95 13.37 5.60
N ARG A 68 3.55 12.10 5.72
CA ARG A 68 3.67 11.14 4.61
C ARG A 68 2.52 10.15 4.59
N ALA A 69 2.30 9.54 3.42
CA ALA A 69 1.46 8.36 3.33
C ALA A 69 2.25 7.15 3.84
N ARG A 70 1.56 6.21 4.47
CA ARG A 70 2.18 4.99 5.00
C ARG A 70 2.35 3.90 3.98
N TYR A 71 1.68 3.98 2.82
CA TYR A 71 1.72 3.00 1.75
C TYR A 71 1.09 3.56 0.47
N GLY A 72 1.24 2.81 -0.64
CA GLY A 72 0.54 3.11 -1.88
C GLY A 72 1.22 4.12 -2.80
N HIS A 73 2.49 4.41 -2.59
CA HIS A 73 3.23 5.40 -3.39
C HIS A 73 3.40 4.97 -4.84
N GLY A 74 3.30 5.94 -5.76
CA GLY A 74 3.56 5.76 -7.18
C GLY A 74 5.02 6.00 -7.59
N PHE A 75 5.91 6.17 -6.63
CA PHE A 75 7.34 6.37 -6.84
C PHE A 75 8.13 5.54 -5.82
N LYS A 76 9.43 5.37 -6.04
CA LYS A 76 10.27 4.55 -5.17
C LYS A 76 10.43 5.19 -3.79
N VAL A 77 10.09 4.43 -2.74
CA VAL A 77 10.22 4.89 -1.35
C VAL A 77 10.83 3.80 -0.46
N ASP A 78 11.49 4.24 0.60
CA ASP A 78 11.93 3.41 1.72
C ASP A 78 11.18 3.89 2.97
N LEU A 79 10.17 3.14 3.39
CA LEU A 79 9.36 3.48 4.57
C LEU A 79 10.01 3.05 5.89
N GLN A 80 11.26 2.55 5.84
CA GLN A 80 12.03 2.18 7.03
C GLN A 80 11.34 1.09 7.86
N LEU A 81 10.64 0.18 7.20
CA LEU A 81 10.04 -0.97 7.84
C LEU A 81 11.09 -2.07 8.03
N GLU A 82 11.00 -2.78 9.16
CA GLU A 82 11.86 -3.93 9.42
C GLU A 82 11.22 -5.20 8.85
N PRO A 83 12.02 -6.15 8.31
CA PRO A 83 11.50 -7.44 7.88
C PRO A 83 10.82 -8.16 9.05
N SER A 84 9.71 -8.81 8.78
CA SER A 84 8.94 -9.56 9.77
C SER A 84 8.53 -10.91 9.23
N GLU A 85 8.49 -11.91 10.10
CA GLU A 85 8.05 -13.25 9.76
C GLU A 85 6.56 -13.23 9.42
N PRO A 86 6.15 -13.65 8.21
CA PRO A 86 4.75 -13.65 7.82
C PRO A 86 3.99 -14.84 8.41
N PRO A 87 2.63 -14.79 8.41
CA PRO A 87 1.83 -15.97 8.71
C PRO A 87 2.04 -17.05 7.65
N GLU A 88 1.47 -18.22 7.88
CA GLU A 88 1.61 -19.36 6.95
C GLU A 88 1.17 -18.99 5.53
N TYR A 89 0.00 -18.36 5.42
CA TYR A 89 -0.57 -17.95 4.15
C TYR A 89 -0.96 -16.47 4.15
N LEU A 90 -0.83 -15.86 2.98
CA LEU A 90 -1.36 -14.52 2.68
C LEU A 90 -2.18 -14.59 1.41
N LEU A 91 -3.03 -13.60 1.18
CA LEU A 91 -3.99 -13.60 0.08
C LEU A 91 -3.77 -12.41 -0.85
N HIS A 92 -4.03 -12.64 -2.13
CA HIS A 92 -4.00 -11.60 -3.15
C HIS A 92 -5.23 -11.69 -4.04
N GLY A 93 -6.03 -10.61 -4.06
CA GLY A 93 -7.20 -10.51 -4.94
C GLY A 93 -6.82 -9.96 -6.31
N THR A 94 -7.26 -10.62 -7.35
CA THR A 94 -7.06 -10.20 -8.73
C THR A 94 -8.28 -10.59 -9.57
N VAL A 95 -8.14 -10.59 -10.88
CA VAL A 95 -9.20 -10.99 -11.80
C VAL A 95 -8.71 -12.06 -12.76
N VAL A 96 -9.64 -12.88 -13.24
CA VAL A 96 -9.34 -14.02 -14.10
C VAL A 96 -8.45 -13.66 -15.30
N PRO A 97 -8.66 -12.55 -16.03
CA PRO A 97 -7.79 -12.18 -17.15
C PRO A 97 -6.30 -12.01 -16.80
N LYS A 98 -5.97 -11.78 -15.54
CA LYS A 98 -4.59 -11.61 -15.08
C LYS A 98 -3.90 -12.94 -14.75
N LEU A 99 -4.66 -14.02 -14.56
CA LEU A 99 -4.12 -15.30 -14.12
C LEU A 99 -3.03 -15.89 -15.03
N PRO A 100 -3.17 -15.92 -16.37
CA PRO A 100 -2.11 -16.50 -17.20
C PRO A 100 -0.75 -15.85 -16.97
N SER A 101 -0.69 -14.55 -16.90
CA SER A 101 0.56 -13.81 -16.64
C SER A 101 1.10 -14.07 -15.24
N ILE A 102 0.20 -14.08 -14.24
CA ILE A 102 0.60 -14.32 -12.85
C ILE A 102 1.13 -15.75 -12.66
N MET A 103 0.49 -16.74 -13.25
CA MET A 103 0.92 -18.13 -13.12
C MET A 103 2.22 -18.39 -13.87
N GLU A 104 2.57 -17.59 -14.86
CA GLU A 104 3.85 -17.67 -15.57
C GLU A 104 4.96 -16.89 -14.86
N LYS A 105 4.69 -15.65 -14.45
CA LYS A 105 5.70 -14.72 -13.95
C LYS A 105 5.67 -14.48 -12.44
N GLY A 106 4.61 -14.92 -11.77
CA GLY A 106 4.37 -14.63 -10.37
C GLY A 106 3.69 -13.27 -10.16
N LEU A 107 3.54 -12.90 -8.89
CA LEU A 107 3.07 -11.57 -8.53
C LEU A 107 4.25 -10.60 -8.54
N LEU A 108 4.10 -9.53 -9.28
CA LEU A 108 5.11 -8.48 -9.43
C LEU A 108 4.54 -7.15 -8.93
N PRO A 109 5.39 -6.21 -8.46
CA PRO A 109 4.92 -4.93 -7.92
C PRO A 109 4.16 -4.06 -8.93
N MET A 110 4.48 -4.19 -10.21
CA MET A 110 3.93 -3.36 -11.30
C MET A 110 4.22 -1.88 -11.04
N SER A 111 3.18 -1.05 -10.89
CA SER A 111 3.34 0.39 -10.61
C SER A 111 3.63 0.71 -9.15
N ARG A 112 3.59 -0.28 -8.27
CA ARG A 112 3.86 -0.10 -6.84
C ARG A 112 5.32 -0.47 -6.52
N ASN A 113 5.78 -0.11 -5.32
CA ASN A 113 7.12 -0.48 -4.87
C ASN A 113 7.23 -1.97 -4.55
N GLN A 114 6.17 -2.54 -4.02
CA GLN A 114 6.13 -3.94 -3.57
C GLN A 114 4.77 -4.56 -3.83
N VAL A 115 4.71 -5.88 -3.79
CA VAL A 115 3.47 -6.64 -3.85
C VAL A 115 2.72 -6.48 -2.53
N HIS A 116 1.44 -6.15 -2.59
CA HIS A 116 0.56 -6.01 -1.42
C HIS A 116 -0.25 -7.27 -1.22
N LEU A 117 -0.22 -7.81 0.00
CA LEU A 117 -0.90 -9.05 0.38
C LEU A 117 -1.79 -8.80 1.59
N SER A 118 -2.90 -9.52 1.66
CA SER A 118 -3.90 -9.37 2.72
C SER A 118 -3.93 -10.62 3.61
N VAL A 119 -4.37 -10.45 4.86
CA VAL A 119 -4.54 -11.59 5.78
C VAL A 119 -5.92 -12.21 5.69
N ASP A 120 -6.91 -11.49 5.17
CA ASP A 120 -8.30 -11.94 5.14
C ASP A 120 -8.90 -11.93 3.73
N MET A 121 -9.91 -12.78 3.55
CA MET A 121 -10.61 -12.96 2.27
C MET A 121 -11.37 -11.70 1.84
N ASP A 122 -12.02 -11.00 2.77
CA ASP A 122 -12.81 -9.82 2.44
C ASP A 122 -11.94 -8.72 1.83
N THR A 123 -10.79 -8.46 2.42
CA THR A 123 -9.83 -7.47 1.90
C THR A 123 -9.33 -7.88 0.52
N ALA A 124 -8.96 -9.15 0.33
CA ALA A 124 -8.49 -9.64 -0.96
C ALA A 124 -9.57 -9.52 -2.04
N MET A 125 -10.82 -9.85 -1.72
CA MET A 125 -11.95 -9.72 -2.65
C MET A 125 -12.18 -8.25 -3.04
N LYS A 126 -12.11 -7.32 -2.10
CA LYS A 126 -12.25 -5.89 -2.37
C LYS A 126 -11.12 -5.36 -3.26
N VAL A 127 -9.91 -5.84 -3.05
CA VAL A 127 -8.76 -5.46 -3.89
C VAL A 127 -8.97 -5.95 -5.33
N GLY A 128 -9.37 -7.21 -5.50
CA GLY A 128 -9.66 -7.77 -6.82
C GLY A 128 -10.79 -7.03 -7.55
N ALA A 129 -11.82 -6.63 -6.81
CA ALA A 129 -12.99 -5.94 -7.35
C ALA A 129 -12.69 -4.54 -7.92
N ARG A 130 -11.53 -3.98 -7.66
CA ARG A 130 -11.09 -2.71 -8.25
C ARG A 130 -10.79 -2.81 -9.75
N ARG A 131 -10.66 -4.01 -10.27
CA ARG A 131 -10.33 -4.28 -11.67
C ARG A 131 -11.56 -4.84 -12.41
N LYS A 132 -11.58 -4.70 -13.74
CA LYS A 132 -12.62 -5.33 -14.57
C LYS A 132 -12.36 -6.82 -14.71
N GLY A 133 -13.39 -7.62 -14.49
CA GLY A 133 -13.36 -9.06 -14.66
C GLY A 133 -13.86 -9.80 -13.44
N GLU A 134 -13.98 -11.12 -13.57
CA GLU A 134 -14.34 -11.99 -12.47
C GLU A 134 -13.21 -12.01 -11.43
N VAL A 135 -13.55 -11.72 -10.18
CA VAL A 135 -12.57 -11.69 -9.10
C VAL A 135 -12.13 -13.12 -8.74
N VAL A 136 -10.83 -13.28 -8.58
CA VAL A 136 -10.21 -14.51 -8.11
C VAL A 136 -9.22 -14.16 -6.99
N VAL A 137 -9.11 -15.05 -6.00
CA VAL A 137 -8.17 -14.88 -4.90
C VAL A 137 -7.09 -15.95 -4.99
N LEU A 138 -5.85 -15.49 -4.89
CA LEU A 138 -4.67 -16.33 -4.83
C LEU A 138 -4.19 -16.47 -3.39
N ARG A 139 -3.81 -17.67 -3.01
CA ARG A 139 -3.18 -17.93 -1.73
C ARG A 139 -1.66 -18.02 -1.94
N VAL A 140 -0.93 -17.29 -1.12
CA VAL A 140 0.53 -17.24 -1.14
C VAL A 140 1.06 -18.04 0.04
N ALA A 141 1.96 -19.00 -0.21
CA ALA A 141 2.65 -19.75 0.83
C ALA A 141 3.74 -18.87 1.45
N ALA A 142 3.33 -17.86 2.20
CA ALA A 142 4.21 -16.81 2.69
C ALA A 142 5.29 -17.30 3.65
N HIS A 143 4.93 -18.16 4.60
CA HIS A 143 5.90 -18.68 5.54
C HIS A 143 6.95 -19.56 4.84
N LYS A 144 6.54 -20.35 3.85
CA LYS A 144 7.47 -21.14 3.04
C LYS A 144 8.45 -20.23 2.28
N MET A 145 7.95 -19.12 1.74
CA MET A 145 8.81 -18.11 1.11
C MET A 145 9.84 -17.55 2.10
N TRP A 146 9.40 -17.25 3.31
CA TRP A 146 10.27 -16.75 4.38
C TRP A 146 11.38 -17.76 4.71
N GLU A 147 11.02 -19.03 4.87
CA GLU A 147 12.00 -20.10 5.09
C GLU A 147 12.99 -20.22 3.94
N ASP A 148 12.56 -19.96 2.71
CA ASP A 148 13.39 -20.02 1.50
C ASP A 148 14.23 -18.75 1.28
N GLY A 149 14.15 -17.77 2.19
CA GLY A 149 15.00 -16.57 2.16
C GLY A 149 14.34 -15.31 1.59
N HIS A 150 13.05 -15.34 1.32
CA HIS A 150 12.31 -14.15 0.89
C HIS A 150 11.93 -13.30 2.09
N TYR A 151 11.97 -11.97 1.91
CA TYR A 151 11.62 -11.04 2.98
C TYR A 151 10.19 -10.55 2.87
N PHE A 152 9.58 -10.32 4.02
CA PHE A 152 8.26 -9.71 4.15
C PHE A 152 8.34 -8.55 5.13
N TRP A 153 7.47 -7.55 4.92
CA TRP A 153 7.32 -6.40 5.79
C TRP A 153 5.84 -6.20 6.06
N GLN A 154 5.50 -5.88 7.30
CA GLN A 154 4.12 -5.55 7.63
C GLN A 154 3.97 -4.05 7.74
N ALA A 155 3.13 -3.46 6.87
CA ALA A 155 2.77 -2.05 6.97
C ALA A 155 1.87 -1.82 8.19
N ARG A 156 1.85 -0.59 8.68
CA ARG A 156 1.10 -0.23 9.91
C ARG A 156 -0.40 -0.41 9.80
N ASN A 157 -0.95 -0.49 8.59
CA ASN A 157 -2.36 -0.78 8.35
C ASN A 157 -2.69 -2.28 8.32
N GLY A 158 -1.71 -3.14 8.64
CA GLY A 158 -1.87 -4.60 8.62
C GLY A 158 -1.63 -5.28 7.27
N ILE A 159 -1.45 -4.52 6.21
CA ILE A 159 -1.11 -5.07 4.89
C ILE A 159 0.33 -5.59 4.90
N TRP A 160 0.53 -6.76 4.29
CA TRP A 160 1.86 -7.33 4.13
C TRP A 160 2.46 -6.97 2.79
N LEU A 161 3.77 -6.77 2.76
CA LEU A 161 4.54 -6.38 1.59
C LEU A 161 5.63 -7.40 1.32
N THR A 162 5.88 -7.68 0.04
CA THR A 162 7.03 -8.47 -0.41
C THR A 162 7.47 -7.98 -1.78
N ASP A 163 8.70 -8.28 -2.17
CA ASP A 163 9.23 -7.76 -3.44
C ASP A 163 8.59 -8.43 -4.66
N ALA A 164 8.42 -9.74 -4.60
CA ALA A 164 7.75 -10.50 -5.65
C ALA A 164 7.35 -11.87 -5.10
N VAL A 165 6.34 -12.50 -5.73
CA VAL A 165 5.92 -13.85 -5.36
C VAL A 165 6.14 -14.78 -6.56
N PRO A 166 7.14 -15.67 -6.52
CA PRO A 166 7.32 -16.66 -7.57
C PRO A 166 6.09 -17.56 -7.75
N PRO A 167 5.79 -18.02 -8.97
CA PRO A 167 4.58 -18.81 -9.24
C PRO A 167 4.45 -20.06 -8.36
N LYS A 168 5.56 -20.70 -8.01
CA LYS A 168 5.53 -21.96 -7.22
C LYS A 168 4.90 -21.80 -5.83
N TYR A 169 4.76 -20.58 -5.32
CA TYR A 169 4.14 -20.30 -4.02
C TYR A 169 2.67 -19.90 -4.14
N LEU A 170 2.12 -19.89 -5.35
CA LEU A 170 0.76 -19.42 -5.61
C LEU A 170 -0.21 -20.57 -5.82
N GLU A 171 -1.41 -20.42 -5.28
CA GLU A 171 -2.54 -21.34 -5.45
C GLU A 171 -3.81 -20.54 -5.61
N THR A 172 -4.62 -20.87 -6.61
CA THR A 172 -5.94 -20.26 -6.79
C THR A 172 -6.93 -20.92 -5.82
N ILE A 173 -7.59 -20.13 -4.96
CA ILE A 173 -8.54 -20.66 -3.97
C ILE A 173 -9.97 -20.17 -4.15
N LYS A 174 -10.20 -19.18 -5.03
CA LYS A 174 -11.56 -18.71 -5.30
C LYS A 174 -11.64 -17.98 -6.64
#